data_fdf12e6ddae2ba31dc11714e634e4c84
#
_entry.id   fdf12e6ddae2ba31dc11714e634e4c84
#
_cell.length_a   1.000
_cell.length_b   1.000
_cell.length_c   1.000
_cell.angle_alpha   90.00
_cell.angle_beta   90.00
_cell.angle_gamma   90.00
#
_symmetry.space_group_name_H-M   'P 1'
#
loop_
_entity.id
_entity.type
_entity.pdbx_description
1 polymer ?
#
loop_
_entity_poly.entity_id
_entity_poly.type
_entity_poly.pdbx_seq_one_letter_code
_entity_poly.pdbx_strand_id
1 'polypeptide(L)'
;VDVSIRPGWFYHHREDHQVRSVANLVNLYYQSVGRGANLLLNCPINLDGKIPAVDSTRLIAWHDHLKASFQKDLLKGIVPAVTNQRSGKTFLPQYLTDGSLETYWAGADGTKTAQLTFRFSRPTELNTVALQEYIALGQRVERFRIETADASGRFAPVSTTDTLTTIGYKRLIRFAPVKTSALRITIEEARGPVCLSNISAYLAPEVLEEPVVRRDAGDTVSIRTLAANAKLEYALVKEGQDPSRAVWELYTEPFHAPGDHITILARVSTPINKDKPMTTFHSGYSMKDVHVPGLNEEQRKSLFDGNGYTHVVLGSGARSL
;
A
#
# COMPACT_ATOMS: atom_id res chain seq x y z
N VAL A 1 0.16 -0.22 15.85
CA VAL A 1 -1.09 -0.24 15.08
C VAL A 1 -1.58 -1.68 15.04
N ASP A 2 -2.84 -1.91 15.41
CA ASP A 2 -3.45 -3.23 15.48
C ASP A 2 -4.71 -3.22 14.60
N VAL A 3 -4.75 -4.09 13.59
CA VAL A 3 -5.82 -4.16 12.60
C VAL A 3 -6.03 -5.58 12.11
N SER A 4 -7.23 -5.90 11.63
CA SER A 4 -7.50 -7.18 10.97
C SER A 4 -7.38 -7.06 9.45
N ILE A 5 -6.97 -8.16 8.79
CA ILE A 5 -7.00 -8.28 7.33
C ILE A 5 -8.43 -8.35 6.79
N ARG A 6 -9.42 -8.67 7.64
CA ARG A 6 -10.85 -8.75 7.37
C ARG A 6 -11.61 -7.64 8.09
N PRO A 7 -12.90 -7.40 7.79
CA PRO A 7 -13.72 -6.44 8.53
C PRO A 7 -13.78 -6.73 10.03
N GLY A 8 -13.90 -8.01 10.41
CA GLY A 8 -13.97 -8.48 11.78
C GLY A 8 -12.66 -9.13 12.25
N TRP A 9 -12.61 -9.48 13.56
CA TRP A 9 -11.47 -10.17 14.20
C TRP A 9 -11.53 -11.68 14.06
N PHE A 10 -12.71 -12.23 13.75
CA PHE A 10 -12.94 -13.64 13.59
C PHE A 10 -13.27 -13.97 12.14
N TYR A 11 -13.08 -15.24 11.77
CA TYR A 11 -13.40 -15.71 10.44
C TYR A 11 -14.90 -15.85 10.22
N HIS A 12 -15.36 -15.29 9.10
CA HIS A 12 -16.67 -15.54 8.54
C HIS A 12 -16.54 -15.75 7.04
N HIS A 13 -17.00 -16.89 6.53
CA HIS A 13 -16.93 -17.22 5.10
C HIS A 13 -17.58 -16.15 4.21
N ARG A 14 -18.68 -15.57 4.65
CA ARG A 14 -19.37 -14.47 3.95
C ARG A 14 -18.51 -13.20 3.74
N GLU A 15 -17.38 -13.08 4.46
CA GLU A 15 -16.48 -11.93 4.39
C GLU A 15 -15.25 -12.18 3.49
N ASP A 16 -15.17 -13.34 2.81
CA ASP A 16 -14.02 -13.68 1.96
C ASP A 16 -13.79 -12.65 0.85
N HIS A 17 -14.86 -12.03 0.34
CA HIS A 17 -14.80 -10.95 -0.65
C HIS A 17 -14.39 -9.58 -0.08
N GLN A 18 -14.29 -9.43 1.23
CA GLN A 18 -13.96 -8.18 1.95
C GLN A 18 -12.54 -8.19 2.53
N VAL A 19 -11.74 -9.21 2.23
CA VAL A 19 -10.33 -9.25 2.60
C VAL A 19 -9.62 -8.04 1.99
N ARG A 20 -8.80 -7.35 2.80
CA ARG A 20 -8.08 -6.13 2.36
C ARG A 20 -7.31 -6.37 1.08
N SER A 21 -7.40 -5.43 0.14
CA SER A 21 -6.62 -5.44 -1.09
C SER A 21 -5.12 -5.29 -0.81
N VAL A 22 -4.29 -5.72 -1.75
CA VAL A 22 -2.83 -5.52 -1.65
C VAL A 22 -2.50 -4.04 -1.55
N ALA A 23 -3.17 -3.17 -2.31
CA ALA A 23 -3.00 -1.72 -2.25
C ALA A 23 -3.33 -1.17 -0.85
N ASN A 24 -4.43 -1.63 -0.24
CA ASN A 24 -4.80 -1.25 1.12
C ASN A 24 -3.74 -1.70 2.14
N LEU A 25 -3.24 -2.95 2.05
CA LEU A 25 -2.19 -3.48 2.93
C LEU A 25 -0.86 -2.74 2.76
N VAL A 26 -0.48 -2.37 1.53
CA VAL A 26 0.70 -1.53 1.27
C VAL A 26 0.51 -0.15 1.89
N ASN A 27 -0.64 0.48 1.70
CA ASN A 27 -0.93 1.77 2.32
C ASN A 27 -0.89 1.69 3.86
N LEU A 28 -1.46 0.64 4.43
CA LEU A 28 -1.40 0.35 5.87
C LEU A 28 0.05 0.25 6.37
N TYR A 29 0.94 -0.43 5.63
CA TYR A 29 2.36 -0.50 5.95
C TYR A 29 3.01 0.88 5.99
N TYR A 30 2.78 1.71 4.98
CA TYR A 30 3.33 3.07 4.94
C TYR A 30 2.77 3.98 6.04
N GLN A 31 1.51 3.80 6.45
CA GLN A 31 0.87 4.60 7.50
C GLN A 31 1.19 4.09 8.92
N SER A 32 1.72 2.90 9.07
CA SER A 32 2.12 2.31 10.37
C SER A 32 3.63 2.17 10.48
N VAL A 33 4.23 1.14 9.88
CA VAL A 33 5.68 0.89 9.92
C VAL A 33 6.44 2.03 9.26
N GLY A 34 5.90 2.59 8.18
CA GLY A 34 6.46 3.76 7.50
C GLY A 34 6.40 5.06 8.31
N ARG A 35 5.75 5.05 9.48
CA ARG A 35 5.73 6.16 10.45
C ARG A 35 6.32 5.77 11.80
N GLY A 36 7.13 4.71 11.82
CA GLY A 36 7.85 4.28 13.01
C GLY A 36 7.03 3.49 14.03
N ALA A 37 5.81 3.05 13.68
CA ALA A 37 4.97 2.21 14.52
C ALA A 37 5.15 0.72 14.19
N ASN A 38 4.89 -0.16 15.14
CA ASN A 38 4.72 -1.58 14.87
C ASN A 38 3.34 -1.85 14.25
N LEU A 39 3.27 -2.81 13.32
CA LEU A 39 2.03 -3.30 12.75
C LEU A 39 1.76 -4.72 13.27
N LEU A 40 0.65 -4.88 13.96
CA LEU A 40 0.06 -6.17 14.30
C LEU A 40 -1.13 -6.39 13.35
N LEU A 41 -1.02 -7.38 12.47
CA LEU A 41 -2.07 -7.72 11.51
C LEU A 41 -2.73 -9.02 11.94
N ASN A 42 -3.98 -8.95 12.37
CA ASN A 42 -4.78 -10.12 12.68
C ASN A 42 -5.17 -10.86 11.40
N CYS A 43 -4.89 -12.15 11.35
CA CYS A 43 -5.26 -13.06 10.26
C CYS A 43 -6.09 -14.21 10.87
N PRO A 44 -7.43 -14.11 10.84
CA PRO A 44 -8.28 -15.12 11.47
C PRO A 44 -8.18 -16.47 10.76
N ILE A 45 -8.18 -17.54 11.53
CA ILE A 45 -8.20 -18.92 11.04
C ILE A 45 -9.63 -19.37 10.73
N ASN A 46 -9.78 -20.21 9.71
CA ASN A 46 -11.06 -20.83 9.37
C ASN A 46 -11.42 -21.99 10.33
N LEU A 47 -12.55 -22.64 10.08
CA LEU A 47 -13.02 -23.77 10.91
C LEU A 47 -12.08 -24.99 10.89
N ASP A 48 -11.21 -25.11 9.89
CA ASP A 48 -10.18 -26.17 9.79
C ASP A 48 -8.88 -25.81 10.53
N GLY A 49 -8.84 -24.67 11.22
CA GLY A 49 -7.65 -24.18 11.91
C GLY A 49 -6.56 -23.63 10.97
N LYS A 50 -6.90 -23.23 9.76
CA LYS A 50 -5.97 -22.71 8.73
C LYS A 50 -6.27 -21.27 8.37
N ILE A 51 -5.26 -20.54 7.95
CA ILE A 51 -5.46 -19.25 7.28
C ILE A 51 -6.17 -19.52 5.95
N PRO A 52 -7.31 -18.85 5.66
CA PRO A 52 -8.04 -19.03 4.41
C PRO A 52 -7.18 -18.75 3.18
N ALA A 53 -7.45 -19.44 2.06
CA ALA A 53 -6.66 -19.31 0.84
C ALA A 53 -6.66 -17.87 0.29
N VAL A 54 -7.78 -17.16 0.41
CA VAL A 54 -7.88 -15.75 -0.02
C VAL A 54 -6.98 -14.85 0.81
N ASP A 55 -6.92 -15.03 2.14
CA ASP A 55 -6.06 -14.25 3.04
C ASP A 55 -4.59 -14.54 2.77
N SER A 56 -4.20 -15.81 2.64
CA SER A 56 -2.82 -16.21 2.36
C SER A 56 -2.35 -15.69 1.00
N THR A 57 -3.20 -15.71 -0.03
CA THR A 57 -2.88 -15.12 -1.34
C THR A 57 -2.61 -13.62 -1.23
N ARG A 58 -3.41 -12.88 -0.45
CA ARG A 58 -3.21 -11.45 -0.19
C ARG A 58 -1.92 -11.18 0.56
N LEU A 59 -1.63 -11.96 1.59
CA LEU A 59 -0.41 -11.83 2.40
C LEU A 59 0.85 -12.09 1.56
N ILE A 60 0.84 -13.10 0.71
CA ILE A 60 1.96 -13.42 -0.19
C ILE A 60 2.18 -12.28 -1.19
N ALA A 61 1.12 -11.81 -1.85
CA ALA A 61 1.22 -10.72 -2.81
C ALA A 61 1.69 -9.42 -2.15
N TRP A 62 1.24 -9.12 -0.94
CA TRP A 62 1.70 -7.99 -0.15
C TRP A 62 3.18 -8.12 0.24
N HIS A 63 3.60 -9.29 0.73
CA HIS A 63 5.01 -9.57 1.03
C HIS A 63 5.90 -9.37 -0.20
N ASP A 64 5.52 -9.93 -1.35
CA ASP A 64 6.28 -9.83 -2.58
C ASP A 64 6.40 -8.38 -3.05
N HIS A 65 5.32 -7.60 -2.91
CA HIS A 65 5.35 -6.16 -3.22
C HIS A 65 6.31 -5.40 -2.30
N LEU A 66 6.26 -5.62 -0.98
CA LEU A 66 7.17 -4.97 -0.03
C LEU A 66 8.63 -5.38 -0.29
N LYS A 67 8.87 -6.67 -0.54
CA LYS A 67 10.21 -7.17 -0.89
C LYS A 67 10.74 -6.48 -2.14
N ALA A 68 9.94 -6.39 -3.20
CA ALA A 68 10.33 -5.70 -4.44
C ALA A 68 10.57 -4.21 -4.22
N SER A 69 9.74 -3.55 -3.37
CA SER A 69 9.84 -2.12 -3.06
C SER A 69 11.16 -1.75 -2.37
N PHE A 70 11.66 -2.61 -1.47
CA PHE A 70 12.81 -2.30 -0.62
C PHE A 70 14.06 -3.15 -0.92
N GLN A 71 14.04 -3.95 -1.98
CA GLN A 71 15.13 -4.86 -2.33
C GLN A 71 16.45 -4.13 -2.65
N LYS A 72 16.37 -2.98 -3.29
CA LYS A 72 17.54 -2.24 -3.78
C LYS A 72 17.52 -0.81 -3.26
N ASP A 73 18.36 -0.53 -2.27
CA ASP A 73 18.62 0.84 -1.84
C ASP A 73 19.51 1.55 -2.87
N LEU A 74 18.98 2.62 -3.47
CA LEU A 74 19.63 3.41 -4.50
C LEU A 74 20.71 4.35 -3.93
N LEU A 75 20.71 4.59 -2.62
CA LEU A 75 21.70 5.44 -1.93
C LEU A 75 22.82 4.63 -1.27
N LYS A 76 22.72 3.30 -1.24
CA LYS A 76 23.73 2.45 -0.56
C LYS A 76 25.15 2.79 -1.02
N GLY A 77 26.00 3.20 -0.05
CA GLY A 77 27.39 3.53 -0.28
C GLY A 77 27.64 4.91 -0.91
N ILE A 78 26.60 5.70 -1.19
CA ILE A 78 26.76 7.09 -1.64
C ILE A 78 27.00 7.98 -0.41
N VAL A 79 28.15 8.63 -0.33
CA VAL A 79 28.45 9.60 0.71
C VAL A 79 27.84 10.96 0.32
N PRO A 80 26.87 11.50 1.09
CA PRO A 80 26.28 12.78 0.75
C PRO A 80 27.19 13.95 1.07
N ALA A 81 27.04 15.03 0.30
CA ALA A 81 27.51 16.34 0.74
C ALA A 81 26.55 16.88 1.80
N VAL A 82 27.08 17.30 2.93
CA VAL A 82 26.30 17.77 4.09
C VAL A 82 26.70 19.17 4.51
N THR A 83 25.74 19.91 5.10
CA THR A 83 26.02 21.19 5.77
C THR A 83 25.99 20.97 7.29
N ASN A 84 26.64 21.88 8.03
CA ASN A 84 26.57 21.94 9.50
C ASN A 84 26.97 20.62 10.20
N GLN A 85 27.96 19.91 9.66
CA GLN A 85 28.42 18.68 10.28
C GLN A 85 29.15 18.94 11.60
N ARG A 86 28.90 18.12 12.61
CA ARG A 86 29.70 18.09 13.85
C ARG A 86 31.14 17.71 13.52
N SER A 87 32.09 18.41 14.16
CA SER A 87 33.53 18.13 14.00
C SER A 87 33.91 16.76 14.57
N GLY A 88 35.00 16.19 14.02
CA GLY A 88 35.54 14.89 14.45
C GLY A 88 35.20 13.76 13.49
N LYS A 89 35.66 12.54 13.84
CA LYS A 89 35.56 11.34 12.98
C LYS A 89 34.41 10.40 13.38
N THR A 90 33.63 10.77 14.38
CA THR A 90 32.58 9.88 14.96
C THR A 90 31.25 9.99 14.27
N PHE A 91 30.96 11.12 13.58
CA PHE A 91 29.61 11.42 13.04
C PHE A 91 29.66 11.72 11.55
N LEU A 92 30.25 10.79 10.78
CA LEU A 92 30.59 11.00 9.38
C LEU A 92 29.37 10.83 8.45
N PRO A 93 29.31 11.56 7.32
CA PRO A 93 28.21 11.47 6.35
C PRO A 93 27.98 10.08 5.77
N GLN A 94 29.01 9.23 5.67
CA GLN A 94 28.89 7.87 5.18
C GLN A 94 28.00 6.98 6.04
N TYR A 95 27.83 7.31 7.32
CA TYR A 95 26.93 6.56 8.23
C TYR A 95 25.45 6.69 7.87
N LEU A 96 25.11 7.65 7.02
CA LEU A 96 23.75 7.79 6.51
C LEU A 96 23.33 6.70 5.52
N THR A 97 24.29 5.95 4.96
CA THR A 97 24.06 4.97 3.88
C THR A 97 24.81 3.66 4.10
N ASP A 98 25.36 3.42 5.29
CA ASP A 98 26.07 2.18 5.65
C ASP A 98 25.14 1.02 6.00
N GLY A 99 23.85 1.32 6.26
CA GLY A 99 22.82 0.36 6.64
C GLY A 99 22.84 -0.06 8.10
N SER A 100 23.68 0.58 8.94
CA SER A 100 23.72 0.37 10.38
C SER A 100 22.77 1.34 11.10
N LEU A 101 22.08 0.86 12.13
CA LEU A 101 21.32 1.71 13.04
C LEU A 101 22.12 2.14 14.28
N GLU A 102 23.33 1.60 14.46
CA GLU A 102 24.23 1.92 15.57
C GLU A 102 25.13 3.11 15.25
N THR A 103 25.32 3.43 13.98
CA THR A 103 26.07 4.58 13.49
C THR A 103 25.12 5.71 13.12
N TYR A 104 25.59 6.96 13.17
CA TYR A 104 24.78 8.10 12.78
C TYR A 104 25.63 9.30 12.39
N TRP A 105 25.09 10.11 11.51
CA TRP A 105 25.57 11.45 11.24
C TRP A 105 24.95 12.45 12.22
N ALA A 106 25.72 13.44 12.64
CA ALA A 106 25.23 14.51 13.49
C ALA A 106 25.56 15.89 12.93
N GLY A 107 24.61 16.80 13.01
CA GLY A 107 24.80 18.24 12.81
C GLY A 107 25.64 18.85 13.93
N ALA A 108 26.32 20.00 13.64
CA ALA A 108 27.12 20.73 14.60
C ALA A 108 26.27 21.21 15.80
N ASP A 109 26.92 21.34 16.95
CA ASP A 109 26.26 21.83 18.15
C ASP A 109 25.65 23.23 17.92
N GLY A 110 24.46 23.44 18.46
CA GLY A 110 23.70 24.68 18.27
C GLY A 110 22.97 24.83 16.94
N THR A 111 23.20 23.95 15.94
CA THR A 111 22.48 23.98 14.66
C THR A 111 21.19 23.16 14.72
N LYS A 112 20.14 23.69 14.10
CA LYS A 112 18.81 23.05 14.01
C LYS A 112 18.39 22.75 12.57
N THR A 113 19.25 23.05 11.63
CA THR A 113 19.03 22.86 10.19
C THR A 113 20.14 22.06 9.58
N ALA A 114 19.85 21.35 8.50
CA ALA A 114 20.85 20.62 7.72
C ALA A 114 20.38 20.46 6.27
N GLN A 115 21.35 20.34 5.38
CA GLN A 115 21.09 19.95 4.00
C GLN A 115 22.00 18.80 3.64
N LEU A 116 21.42 17.72 3.12
CA LEU A 116 22.10 16.48 2.76
C LEU A 116 21.81 16.21 1.28
N THR A 117 22.87 16.20 0.45
CA THR A 117 22.74 16.07 -1.00
C THR A 117 23.47 14.81 -1.48
N PHE A 118 22.70 13.87 -2.03
CA PHE A 118 23.17 12.62 -2.62
C PHE A 118 23.23 12.80 -4.14
N ARG A 119 24.39 12.55 -4.75
CA ARG A 119 24.57 12.64 -6.20
C ARG A 119 24.69 11.25 -6.79
N PHE A 120 23.88 10.95 -7.78
CA PHE A 120 23.95 9.69 -8.52
C PHE A 120 25.01 9.78 -9.62
N SER A 121 25.71 8.67 -9.88
CA SER A 121 26.70 8.58 -10.97
C SER A 121 26.06 8.68 -12.37
N ARG A 122 24.76 8.38 -12.45
CA ARG A 122 23.92 8.50 -13.65
C ARG A 122 22.49 8.87 -13.23
N PRO A 123 21.70 9.51 -14.11
CA PRO A 123 20.29 9.78 -13.80
C PRO A 123 19.56 8.52 -13.36
N THR A 124 19.02 8.55 -12.16
CA THR A 124 18.39 7.41 -11.47
C THR A 124 16.93 7.73 -11.20
N GLU A 125 16.05 6.77 -11.41
CA GLU A 125 14.64 6.90 -11.11
C GLU A 125 14.34 6.40 -9.69
N LEU A 126 13.52 7.17 -8.96
CA LEU A 126 13.08 6.83 -7.61
C LEU A 126 11.69 7.41 -7.32
N ASN A 127 10.98 6.81 -6.36
CA ASN A 127 9.65 7.26 -5.95
C ASN A 127 9.41 7.10 -4.45
N THR A 128 10.39 6.63 -3.69
CA THR A 128 10.27 6.38 -2.25
C THR A 128 11.56 6.75 -1.54
N VAL A 129 11.44 7.47 -0.43
CA VAL A 129 12.56 7.80 0.46
C VAL A 129 12.24 7.28 1.86
N ALA A 130 13.24 6.68 2.51
CA ALA A 130 13.20 6.27 3.90
C ALA A 130 14.18 7.13 4.70
N LEU A 131 13.73 7.68 5.82
CA LEU A 131 14.51 8.48 6.75
C LEU A 131 14.42 7.88 8.14
N GLN A 132 15.52 7.91 8.91
CA GLN A 132 15.56 7.46 10.29
C GLN A 132 16.43 8.40 11.12
N GLU A 133 15.88 8.91 12.23
CA GLU A 133 16.68 9.57 13.25
C GLU A 133 17.40 8.52 14.10
N TYR A 134 18.55 8.88 14.66
CA TYR A 134 19.20 8.08 15.69
C TYR A 134 18.39 8.20 16.99
N ILE A 135 17.37 7.36 17.09
CA ILE A 135 16.28 7.48 18.07
C ILE A 135 16.75 7.35 19.52
N ALA A 136 17.91 6.74 19.77
CA ALA A 136 18.52 6.68 21.10
C ALA A 136 18.79 8.09 21.69
N LEU A 137 18.96 9.11 20.82
CA LEU A 137 19.10 10.51 21.22
C LEU A 137 17.78 11.30 21.13
N GLY A 138 16.66 10.63 20.88
CA GLY A 138 15.34 11.20 20.78
C GLY A 138 15.02 11.74 19.37
N GLN A 139 13.73 11.94 19.14
CA GLN A 139 13.20 12.58 17.93
C GLN A 139 13.42 14.09 18.02
N ARG A 140 14.04 14.68 17.00
CA ARG A 140 14.39 16.11 16.98
C ARG A 140 13.85 16.87 15.79
N VAL A 141 13.74 16.22 14.61
CA VAL A 141 13.27 16.86 13.38
C VAL A 141 11.78 17.21 13.52
N GLU A 142 11.45 18.47 13.18
CA GLU A 142 10.08 19.00 13.20
C GLU A 142 9.55 19.32 11.81
N ARG A 143 10.44 19.67 10.86
CA ARG A 143 10.07 19.90 9.45
C ARG A 143 11.24 19.64 8.52
N PHE A 144 10.94 19.00 7.39
CA PHE A 144 11.93 18.73 6.34
C PHE A 144 11.31 18.80 4.94
N ARG A 145 12.17 18.89 3.92
CA ARG A 145 11.80 18.77 2.51
C ARG A 145 12.61 17.70 1.82
N ILE A 146 12.00 17.12 0.77
CA ILE A 146 12.65 16.21 -0.17
C ILE A 146 12.64 16.90 -1.52
N GLU A 147 13.81 17.02 -2.15
CA GLU A 147 14.00 17.73 -3.40
C GLU A 147 14.80 16.87 -4.37
N THR A 148 14.52 16.98 -5.65
CA THR A 148 15.25 16.29 -6.72
C THR A 148 15.78 17.29 -7.74
N ALA A 149 16.95 16.99 -8.31
CA ALA A 149 17.56 17.85 -9.32
C ALA A 149 17.02 17.53 -10.71
N ASP A 150 16.60 18.54 -11.47
CA ASP A 150 16.29 18.42 -12.89
C ASP A 150 17.56 18.21 -13.74
N ALA A 151 17.40 18.12 -15.07
CA ALA A 151 18.53 17.95 -16.00
C ALA A 151 19.52 19.11 -15.98
N SER A 152 19.10 20.31 -15.56
CA SER A 152 19.96 21.49 -15.40
C SER A 152 20.67 21.53 -14.03
N GLY A 153 20.36 20.59 -13.12
CA GLY A 153 20.87 20.54 -11.76
C GLY A 153 20.11 21.44 -10.77
N ARG A 154 18.99 22.03 -11.19
CA ARG A 154 18.14 22.83 -10.31
C ARG A 154 17.26 21.94 -9.47
N PHE A 155 17.24 22.17 -8.17
CA PHE A 155 16.42 21.40 -7.22
C PHE A 155 14.99 21.92 -7.13
N ALA A 156 14.04 21.00 -7.11
CA ALA A 156 12.63 21.27 -6.85
C ALA A 156 12.05 20.22 -5.87
N PRO A 157 11.08 20.61 -5.03
CA PRO A 157 10.41 19.68 -4.13
C PRO A 157 9.71 18.56 -4.90
N VAL A 158 9.73 17.34 -4.34
CA VAL A 158 8.93 16.24 -4.88
C VAL A 158 7.45 16.48 -4.59
N SER A 159 6.58 16.03 -5.51
CA SER A 159 5.13 16.06 -5.30
C SER A 159 4.71 14.88 -4.44
N THR A 160 4.29 15.14 -3.21
CA THR A 160 3.80 14.13 -2.26
C THR A 160 2.56 14.64 -1.54
N THR A 161 1.69 13.71 -1.14
CA THR A 161 0.53 13.98 -0.28
C THR A 161 0.86 13.87 1.21
N ASP A 162 2.07 13.37 1.54
CA ASP A 162 2.52 13.25 2.92
C ASP A 162 2.90 14.61 3.51
N THR A 163 2.56 14.81 4.79
CA THR A 163 3.09 15.93 5.56
C THR A 163 4.53 15.66 5.96
N LEU A 164 5.46 16.56 5.63
CA LEU A 164 6.90 16.39 5.88
C LEU A 164 7.30 17.08 7.18
N THR A 165 6.78 16.60 8.30
CA THR A 165 7.00 17.17 9.64
C THR A 165 8.09 16.43 10.41
N THR A 166 7.78 15.28 10.96
CA THR A 166 8.69 14.51 11.83
C THR A 166 9.28 13.30 11.11
N ILE A 167 10.47 12.89 11.50
CA ILE A 167 11.12 11.65 11.01
C ILE A 167 10.96 10.54 12.05
N GLY A 168 11.53 10.69 13.24
CA GLY A 168 11.49 9.70 14.30
C GLY A 168 12.23 8.40 13.96
N TYR A 169 11.74 7.29 14.52
CA TYR A 169 12.36 5.97 14.33
C TYR A 169 12.43 5.56 12.85
N LYS A 170 11.36 5.84 12.07
CA LYS A 170 11.30 5.61 10.62
C LYS A 170 10.26 6.52 9.99
N ARG A 171 10.60 7.05 8.83
CA ARG A 171 9.67 7.78 7.98
C ARG A 171 9.83 7.34 6.53
N LEU A 172 8.79 6.74 5.97
CA LEU A 172 8.69 6.43 4.54
C LEU A 172 7.84 7.49 3.86
N ILE A 173 8.34 8.05 2.78
CA ILE A 173 7.65 9.05 1.96
C ILE A 173 7.57 8.53 0.53
N ARG A 174 6.36 8.52 -0.03
CA ARG A 174 6.08 8.19 -1.44
C ARG A 174 5.80 9.45 -2.25
N PHE A 175 6.21 9.44 -3.50
CA PHE A 175 5.93 10.48 -4.48
C PHE A 175 5.88 9.89 -5.89
N ALA A 176 5.42 10.67 -6.88
CA ALA A 176 5.43 10.23 -8.27
C ALA A 176 6.86 9.87 -8.72
N PRO A 177 7.08 8.80 -9.50
CA PRO A 177 8.39 8.44 -9.99
C PRO A 177 9.07 9.62 -10.69
N VAL A 178 10.32 9.89 -10.31
CA VAL A 178 11.12 10.97 -10.87
C VAL A 178 12.52 10.48 -11.22
N LYS A 179 12.97 10.79 -12.43
CA LYS A 179 14.35 10.53 -12.88
C LYS A 179 15.21 11.75 -12.57
N THR A 180 16.24 11.57 -11.76
CA THR A 180 17.05 12.66 -11.22
C THR A 180 18.54 12.34 -11.18
N SER A 181 19.39 13.37 -11.22
CA SER A 181 20.84 13.25 -11.00
C SER A 181 21.23 13.42 -9.52
N ALA A 182 20.35 13.98 -8.68
CA ALA A 182 20.62 14.17 -7.25
C ALA A 182 19.35 14.24 -6.42
N LEU A 183 19.40 13.66 -5.23
CA LEU A 183 18.39 13.77 -4.18
C LEU A 183 18.91 14.68 -3.07
N ARG A 184 18.09 15.57 -2.57
CA ARG A 184 18.40 16.45 -1.45
C ARG A 184 17.36 16.32 -0.36
N ILE A 185 17.81 16.15 0.87
CA ILE A 185 16.99 16.23 2.08
C ILE A 185 17.39 17.51 2.80
N THR A 186 16.43 18.40 3.01
CA THR A 186 16.64 19.66 3.73
C THR A 186 15.85 19.61 5.03
N ILE A 187 16.55 19.59 6.17
CA ILE A 187 15.95 19.74 7.50
C ILE A 187 15.80 21.25 7.75
N GLU A 188 14.56 21.69 7.89
CA GLU A 188 14.20 23.10 8.04
C GLU A 188 14.06 23.51 9.49
N GLU A 189 13.57 22.59 10.35
CA GLU A 189 13.35 22.82 11.76
C GLU A 189 13.65 21.56 12.57
N ALA A 190 14.32 21.75 13.71
CA ALA A 190 14.56 20.69 14.69
C ALA A 190 14.67 21.28 16.10
N ARG A 191 14.38 20.48 17.12
CA ARG A 191 14.49 20.85 18.54
C ARG A 191 15.93 20.96 19.03
N GLY A 192 16.85 20.36 18.30
CA GLY A 192 18.29 20.35 18.63
C GLY A 192 19.13 19.92 17.44
N PRO A 193 20.44 19.69 17.61
CA PRO A 193 21.29 19.18 16.53
C PRO A 193 20.71 17.93 15.89
N VAL A 194 20.63 17.92 14.58
CA VAL A 194 20.04 16.81 13.81
C VAL A 194 20.94 15.58 13.94
N CYS A 195 20.36 14.42 14.25
CA CYS A 195 21.07 13.15 14.34
C CYS A 195 20.31 12.10 13.53
N LEU A 196 20.87 11.67 12.39
CA LEU A 196 20.24 10.71 11.47
C LEU A 196 21.09 9.44 11.38
N SER A 197 20.44 8.28 11.54
CA SER A 197 21.11 6.97 11.42
C SER A 197 21.06 6.41 10.01
N ASN A 198 19.97 6.69 9.24
CA ASN A 198 19.86 6.14 7.89
C ASN A 198 19.02 7.02 6.98
N ILE A 199 19.45 7.07 5.71
CA ILE A 199 18.67 7.59 4.58
C ILE A 199 18.81 6.61 3.42
N SER A 200 17.67 6.14 2.92
CA SER A 200 17.60 5.23 1.78
C SER A 200 16.62 5.73 0.74
N ALA A 201 16.82 5.38 -0.52
CA ALA A 201 15.89 5.69 -1.59
C ALA A 201 15.61 4.45 -2.45
N TYR A 202 14.38 4.35 -2.96
CA TYR A 202 13.92 3.19 -3.69
C TYR A 202 13.10 3.58 -4.91
N LEU A 203 13.04 2.68 -5.88
CA LEU A 203 12.03 2.64 -6.93
C LEU A 203 11.07 1.49 -6.60
N ALA A 204 10.04 1.79 -5.83
CA ALA A 204 9.00 0.83 -5.49
C ALA A 204 8.10 0.57 -6.71
N PRO A 205 7.64 -0.68 -6.92
CA PRO A 205 6.63 -0.98 -7.93
C PRO A 205 5.35 -0.15 -7.73
N GLU A 206 4.65 0.14 -8.81
CA GLU A 206 3.33 0.78 -8.72
C GLU A 206 2.35 -0.16 -8.00
N VAL A 207 1.56 0.40 -7.10
CA VAL A 207 0.45 -0.30 -6.45
C VAL A 207 -0.82 0.09 -7.16
N LEU A 208 -1.42 -0.87 -7.83
CA LEU A 208 -2.71 -0.69 -8.47
C LEU A 208 -3.83 -1.10 -7.52
N GLU A 209 -4.88 -0.29 -7.46
CA GLU A 209 -6.13 -0.70 -6.84
C GLU A 209 -6.75 -1.83 -7.67
N GLU A 210 -7.37 -2.77 -6.97
CA GLU A 210 -8.08 -3.85 -7.65
C GLU A 210 -9.27 -3.31 -8.43
N PRO A 211 -9.61 -3.94 -9.55
CA PRO A 211 -10.81 -3.56 -10.27
C PRO A 211 -12.06 -3.84 -9.43
N VAL A 212 -13.00 -2.93 -9.47
CA VAL A 212 -14.30 -3.09 -8.80
C VAL A 212 -15.24 -3.79 -9.75
N VAL A 213 -15.70 -4.98 -9.38
CA VAL A 213 -16.70 -5.75 -10.12
C VAL A 213 -18.07 -5.51 -9.48
N ARG A 214 -19.06 -5.21 -10.30
CA ARG A 214 -20.47 -5.11 -9.90
C ARG A 214 -21.31 -5.98 -10.82
N ARG A 215 -22.22 -6.74 -10.25
CA ARG A 215 -23.25 -7.50 -10.96
C ARG A 215 -24.61 -7.01 -10.48
N ASP A 216 -25.44 -6.56 -11.39
CA ASP A 216 -26.79 -6.07 -11.06
C ASP A 216 -27.82 -7.21 -11.00
N ALA A 217 -29.05 -6.87 -10.62
CA ALA A 217 -30.16 -7.83 -10.54
C ALA A 217 -30.56 -8.43 -11.89
N GLY A 218 -30.10 -7.86 -13.01
CA GLY A 218 -30.32 -8.35 -14.38
C GLY A 218 -29.15 -9.20 -14.88
N ASP A 219 -28.21 -9.59 -14.00
CA ASP A 219 -27.00 -10.33 -14.32
C ASP A 219 -26.01 -9.57 -15.23
N THR A 220 -26.15 -8.25 -15.31
CA THR A 220 -25.20 -7.40 -16.04
C THR A 220 -23.98 -7.13 -15.15
N VAL A 221 -22.82 -7.48 -15.67
CA VAL A 221 -21.53 -7.28 -14.99
C VAL A 221 -20.86 -6.02 -15.50
N SER A 222 -20.48 -5.13 -14.59
CA SER A 222 -19.65 -3.98 -14.89
C SER A 222 -18.36 -4.02 -14.09
N ILE A 223 -17.24 -3.69 -14.76
CA ILE A 223 -15.92 -3.68 -14.15
C ILE A 223 -15.32 -2.28 -14.30
N ARG A 224 -14.79 -1.73 -13.23
CA ARG A 224 -14.19 -0.38 -13.20
C ARG A 224 -12.84 -0.40 -12.53
N THR A 225 -11.96 0.50 -12.94
CA THR A 225 -10.68 0.78 -12.29
C THR A 225 -10.43 2.29 -12.21
N LEU A 226 -9.65 2.71 -11.21
CA LEU A 226 -9.16 4.08 -11.09
C LEU A 226 -7.78 4.26 -11.75
N ALA A 227 -7.13 3.16 -12.18
CA ALA A 227 -5.82 3.22 -12.81
C ALA A 227 -5.92 3.81 -14.21
N ALA A 228 -5.15 4.86 -14.48
CA ALA A 228 -5.04 5.45 -15.82
C ALA A 228 -4.30 4.51 -16.79
N ASN A 229 -4.73 4.49 -18.05
CA ASN A 229 -4.13 3.65 -19.11
C ASN A 229 -4.06 2.16 -18.76
N ALA A 230 -5.02 1.69 -17.96
CA ALA A 230 -5.09 0.31 -17.53
C ALA A 230 -5.80 -0.57 -18.57
N LYS A 231 -5.29 -1.79 -18.74
CA LYS A 231 -5.97 -2.89 -19.41
C LYS A 231 -6.79 -3.63 -18.36
N LEU A 232 -8.09 -3.74 -18.57
CA LEU A 232 -9.00 -4.55 -17.78
C LEU A 232 -9.28 -5.86 -18.51
N GLU A 233 -9.18 -6.98 -17.79
CA GLU A 233 -9.54 -8.30 -18.30
C GLU A 233 -10.42 -9.01 -17.28
N TYR A 234 -11.28 -9.89 -17.73
CA TYR A 234 -12.13 -10.70 -16.89
C TYR A 234 -12.13 -12.17 -17.33
N ALA A 235 -12.56 -13.03 -16.45
CA ALA A 235 -12.80 -14.43 -16.73
C ALA A 235 -14.01 -14.92 -15.92
N LEU A 236 -14.77 -15.84 -16.49
CA LEU A 236 -15.89 -16.50 -15.83
C LEU A 236 -15.47 -17.91 -15.43
N VAL A 237 -15.60 -18.23 -14.16
CA VAL A 237 -15.26 -19.54 -13.61
C VAL A 237 -16.51 -20.16 -13.03
N LYS A 238 -16.92 -21.32 -13.56
CA LYS A 238 -18.06 -22.08 -13.04
C LYS A 238 -17.68 -22.82 -11.76
N GLU A 239 -18.66 -23.15 -10.95
CA GLU A 239 -18.46 -23.96 -9.76
C GLU A 239 -17.69 -25.27 -10.07
N GLY A 240 -16.68 -25.60 -9.27
CA GLY A 240 -15.83 -26.76 -9.47
C GLY A 240 -14.70 -26.59 -10.50
N GLN A 241 -14.63 -25.48 -11.20
CA GLN A 241 -13.51 -25.16 -12.09
C GLN A 241 -12.33 -24.55 -11.31
N ASP A 242 -11.11 -24.89 -11.72
CA ASP A 242 -9.89 -24.31 -11.19
C ASP A 242 -9.69 -22.87 -11.70
N PRO A 243 -9.73 -21.83 -10.85
CA PRO A 243 -9.53 -20.45 -11.27
C PRO A 243 -8.18 -20.18 -11.95
N SER A 244 -7.14 -20.99 -11.66
CA SER A 244 -5.82 -20.84 -12.26
C SER A 244 -5.80 -21.14 -13.76
N ARG A 245 -6.80 -21.86 -14.24
CA ARG A 245 -6.99 -22.22 -15.67
C ARG A 245 -8.01 -21.35 -16.39
N ALA A 246 -8.42 -20.23 -15.77
CA ALA A 246 -9.40 -19.33 -16.34
C ALA A 246 -8.91 -18.71 -17.65
N VAL A 247 -9.78 -18.65 -18.64
CA VAL A 247 -9.51 -17.95 -19.91
C VAL A 247 -9.89 -16.48 -19.73
N TRP A 248 -8.92 -15.61 -19.97
CA TRP A 248 -9.07 -14.18 -19.78
C TRP A 248 -9.48 -13.47 -21.06
N GLU A 249 -10.51 -12.64 -20.96
CA GLU A 249 -11.05 -11.81 -22.03
C GLU A 249 -10.86 -10.33 -21.72
N LEU A 250 -10.66 -9.51 -22.77
CA LEU A 250 -10.54 -8.07 -22.60
C LEU A 250 -11.92 -7.49 -22.24
N TYR A 251 -11.97 -6.71 -21.15
CA TYR A 251 -13.18 -5.99 -20.77
C TYR A 251 -13.22 -4.64 -21.48
N THR A 252 -14.25 -4.44 -22.30
CA THR A 252 -14.49 -3.20 -23.06
C THR A 252 -15.80 -2.52 -22.67
N GLU A 253 -16.82 -3.31 -22.29
CA GLU A 253 -18.15 -2.83 -21.96
C GLU A 253 -18.85 -3.80 -21.00
N PRO A 254 -19.93 -3.39 -20.30
CA PRO A 254 -20.72 -4.29 -19.47
C PRO A 254 -21.26 -5.47 -20.27
N PHE A 255 -21.23 -6.64 -19.67
CA PHE A 255 -21.66 -7.89 -20.31
C PHE A 255 -22.66 -8.64 -19.43
N HIS A 256 -23.42 -9.54 -20.04
CA HIS A 256 -24.40 -10.36 -19.34
C HIS A 256 -23.79 -11.71 -18.96
N ALA A 257 -23.81 -12.03 -17.67
CA ALA A 257 -23.31 -13.29 -17.12
C ALA A 257 -24.44 -14.04 -16.37
N PRO A 258 -25.33 -14.68 -17.10
CA PRO A 258 -26.46 -15.38 -16.50
C PRO A 258 -26.01 -16.65 -15.80
N GLY A 259 -26.65 -16.98 -14.71
CA GLY A 259 -26.46 -18.24 -13.96
C GLY A 259 -25.94 -18.02 -12.54
N ASP A 260 -26.44 -18.90 -11.69
CA ASP A 260 -26.00 -19.02 -10.31
C ASP A 260 -24.67 -19.79 -10.28
N HIS A 261 -23.82 -19.53 -9.31
CA HIS A 261 -22.53 -20.23 -9.15
C HIS A 261 -21.44 -19.91 -10.21
N ILE A 262 -21.45 -18.69 -10.78
CA ILE A 262 -20.35 -18.18 -11.60
C ILE A 262 -19.49 -17.23 -10.78
N THR A 263 -18.20 -17.52 -10.62
CA THR A 263 -17.22 -16.59 -10.07
C THR A 263 -16.68 -15.71 -11.19
N ILE A 264 -16.78 -14.41 -11.04
CA ILE A 264 -16.21 -13.45 -11.95
C ILE A 264 -14.82 -13.06 -11.44
N LEU A 265 -13.81 -13.36 -12.23
CA LEU A 265 -12.46 -12.88 -11.99
C LEU A 265 -12.28 -11.60 -12.78
N ALA A 266 -11.67 -10.60 -12.19
CA ALA A 266 -11.27 -9.39 -12.90
C ALA A 266 -9.83 -9.03 -12.53
N ARG A 267 -9.07 -8.57 -13.51
CA ARG A 267 -7.71 -8.12 -13.29
C ARG A 267 -7.44 -6.82 -14.02
N VAL A 268 -6.56 -6.03 -13.43
CA VAL A 268 -6.07 -4.76 -13.98
C VAL A 268 -4.57 -4.85 -14.18
N SER A 269 -4.10 -4.40 -15.34
CA SER A 269 -2.68 -4.25 -15.62
C SER A 269 -2.41 -2.90 -16.27
N THR A 270 -1.20 -2.38 -16.04
CA THR A 270 -0.65 -1.21 -16.73
C THR A 270 0.62 -1.63 -17.48
N PRO A 271 1.21 -0.80 -18.32
CA PRO A 271 2.50 -1.09 -18.93
C PRO A 271 3.62 -1.40 -17.92
N ILE A 272 3.48 -0.92 -16.68
CA ILE A 272 4.48 -1.09 -15.62
C ILE A 272 4.38 -2.48 -14.97
N ASN A 273 3.17 -3.02 -14.80
CA ASN A 273 2.95 -4.31 -14.13
C ASN A 273 2.33 -5.40 -15.05
N LYS A 274 2.51 -5.29 -16.36
CA LYS A 274 1.95 -6.21 -17.35
C LYS A 274 2.20 -7.71 -17.06
N ASP A 275 3.33 -8.02 -16.44
CA ASP A 275 3.76 -9.39 -16.15
C ASP A 275 3.17 -9.93 -14.82
N LYS A 276 2.62 -9.04 -13.97
CA LYS A 276 1.97 -9.38 -12.68
C LYS A 276 0.72 -8.52 -12.47
N PRO A 277 -0.36 -8.75 -13.24
CA PRO A 277 -1.58 -7.96 -13.12
C PRO A 277 -2.25 -8.16 -11.75
N MET A 278 -2.82 -7.09 -11.22
CA MET A 278 -3.64 -7.16 -10.00
C MET A 278 -4.96 -7.83 -10.31
N THR A 279 -5.26 -8.90 -9.59
CA THR A 279 -6.46 -9.73 -9.81
C THR A 279 -7.38 -9.63 -8.59
N THR A 280 -8.66 -9.46 -8.82
CA THR A 280 -9.73 -9.56 -7.82
C THR A 280 -10.65 -10.72 -8.14
N PHE A 281 -11.35 -11.20 -7.11
CA PHE A 281 -12.34 -12.26 -7.19
C PHE A 281 -13.69 -11.70 -6.75
N HIS A 282 -14.71 -11.89 -7.55
CA HIS A 282 -16.08 -11.60 -7.19
C HIS A 282 -16.87 -12.89 -7.22
N SER A 283 -17.27 -13.40 -6.05
CA SER A 283 -18.11 -14.60 -5.95
C SER A 283 -19.45 -14.36 -6.61
N GLY A 284 -19.92 -15.33 -7.36
CA GLY A 284 -21.09 -15.22 -8.22
C GLY A 284 -22.45 -15.25 -7.54
N TYR A 285 -22.53 -14.97 -6.23
CA TYR A 285 -23.82 -14.81 -5.59
C TYR A 285 -24.44 -13.51 -6.09
N SER A 286 -25.45 -13.62 -6.94
CA SER A 286 -26.30 -12.50 -7.29
C SER A 286 -27.17 -12.16 -6.06
N MET A 287 -27.52 -10.88 -5.91
CA MET A 287 -28.45 -10.46 -4.85
C MET A 287 -29.84 -11.13 -4.97
N LYS A 288 -30.12 -11.85 -6.08
CA LYS A 288 -31.32 -12.66 -6.28
C LYS A 288 -31.35 -13.92 -5.43
N ASP A 289 -30.18 -14.44 -5.01
CA ASP A 289 -30.05 -15.76 -4.37
C ASP A 289 -30.33 -15.74 -2.87
N VAL A 290 -30.39 -14.55 -2.26
CA VAL A 290 -30.73 -14.43 -0.84
C VAL A 290 -32.24 -14.25 -0.72
N HIS A 291 -32.96 -15.34 -0.88
CA HIS A 291 -34.41 -15.34 -0.54
C HIS A 291 -34.56 -15.45 0.98
N VAL A 292 -34.69 -14.30 1.64
CA VAL A 292 -35.16 -14.26 3.03
C VAL A 292 -36.67 -14.12 3.02
N PRO A 293 -37.44 -15.17 3.37
CA PRO A 293 -38.89 -15.11 3.38
C PRO A 293 -39.36 -13.95 4.28
N GLY A 294 -40.29 -13.16 3.79
CA GLY A 294 -40.92 -12.07 4.56
C GLY A 294 -40.20 -10.71 4.50
N LEU A 295 -39.09 -10.57 3.79
CA LEU A 295 -38.48 -9.25 3.55
C LEU A 295 -38.99 -8.62 2.26
N ASN A 296 -39.35 -7.33 2.33
CA ASN A 296 -39.62 -6.52 1.15
C ASN A 296 -38.30 -6.07 0.48
N GLU A 297 -38.39 -5.46 -0.71
CA GLU A 297 -37.24 -5.06 -1.50
C GLU A 297 -36.37 -4.00 -0.81
N GLU A 298 -36.93 -3.10 -0.04
CA GLU A 298 -36.25 -2.07 0.71
C GLU A 298 -35.48 -2.67 1.89
N GLN A 299 -36.06 -3.62 2.60
CA GLN A 299 -35.40 -4.37 3.66
C GLN A 299 -34.27 -5.25 3.15
N ARG A 300 -34.37 -5.81 1.93
CA ARG A 300 -33.28 -6.53 1.29
C ARG A 300 -32.11 -5.59 0.94
N LYS A 301 -32.39 -4.41 0.41
CA LYS A 301 -31.35 -3.40 0.13
C LYS A 301 -30.61 -3.02 1.40
N SER A 302 -31.31 -2.86 2.53
CA SER A 302 -30.71 -2.52 3.81
C SER A 302 -29.81 -3.61 4.38
N LEU A 303 -30.08 -4.90 4.12
CA LEU A 303 -29.21 -6.01 4.54
C LEU A 303 -27.87 -6.03 3.79
N PHE A 304 -27.80 -5.45 2.58
CA PHE A 304 -26.65 -5.55 1.69
C PHE A 304 -26.07 -4.19 1.28
N ASP A 305 -26.42 -3.12 2.00
CA ASP A 305 -25.95 -1.75 1.71
C ASP A 305 -24.48 -1.50 2.11
N GLY A 306 -23.83 -2.48 2.74
CA GLY A 306 -22.45 -2.36 3.23
C GLY A 306 -22.30 -1.50 4.48
N ASN A 307 -23.41 -1.05 5.06
CA ASN A 307 -23.43 -0.25 6.29
C ASN A 307 -23.65 -1.17 7.50
N GLY A 308 -22.64 -1.37 8.33
CA GLY A 308 -22.71 -2.21 9.54
C GLY A 308 -23.68 -1.74 10.62
N TYR A 309 -24.27 -0.55 10.46
CA TYR A 309 -25.30 0.00 11.38
C TYR A 309 -26.72 -0.16 10.85
N THR A 310 -26.90 -0.54 9.59
CA THR A 310 -28.21 -0.83 9.03
C THR A 310 -28.66 -2.20 9.48
N HIS A 311 -29.87 -2.30 10.01
CA HIS A 311 -30.44 -3.57 10.46
C HIS A 311 -31.90 -3.70 10.00
N VAL A 312 -32.30 -4.94 9.82
CA VAL A 312 -33.70 -5.28 9.48
C VAL A 312 -34.30 -6.04 10.63
N VAL A 313 -35.46 -5.56 11.11
CA VAL A 313 -36.23 -6.24 12.14
C VAL A 313 -37.06 -7.35 11.47
N LEU A 314 -36.75 -8.59 11.81
CA LEU A 314 -37.54 -9.73 11.36
C LEU A 314 -38.77 -9.89 12.22
N GLY A 315 -39.95 -10.11 11.58
CA GLY A 315 -41.21 -10.35 12.29
C GLY A 315 -41.17 -11.63 13.15
N SER A 316 -42.04 -11.68 14.14
CA SER A 316 -42.20 -12.86 15.03
C SER A 316 -42.55 -14.11 14.22
N GLY A 317 -41.62 -14.97 13.94
CA GLY A 317 -41.79 -16.18 13.12
C GLY A 317 -40.62 -16.45 12.18
N ALA A 318 -39.73 -15.48 11.98
CA ALA A 318 -38.48 -15.70 11.27
C ALA A 318 -37.50 -16.47 12.17
N ARG A 319 -37.02 -17.63 11.71
CA ARG A 319 -35.88 -18.32 12.36
C ARG A 319 -34.60 -17.54 12.10
N SER A 320 -33.78 -17.42 13.11
CA SER A 320 -32.44 -16.81 12.95
C SER A 320 -31.70 -17.46 11.78
N LEU A 321 -31.13 -16.63 10.91
CA LEU A 321 -30.19 -17.04 9.91
C LEU A 321 -28.84 -17.38 10.54
#